data_30d2ff7da46241ebbe013eaf98ef4ded
#
_entry.id   30d2ff7da46241ebbe013eaf98ef4ded
#
_cell.length_a   1.000
_cell.length_b   1.000
_cell.length_c   1.000
_cell.angle_alpha   90.00
_cell.angle_beta   90.00
_cell.angle_gamma   90.00
#
_symmetry.space_group_name_H-M   'P 1'
#
loop_
_entity.id
_entity.type
_entity.pdbx_description
1 polymer ?
#
loop_
_entity_poly.entity_id
_entity_poly.type
_entity_poly.pdbx_seq_one_letter_code
_entity_poly.pdbx_strand_id
1 'polypeptide(L)'
;MRIIFFANKMPDPCGAFFHDYWLARVLQARGHTILFVTVASKFPRSGVYRGVPFVYYENAGKDLGAAHVWSSPHFPFLGTVRRLNEQYEKPLVVTMHFGEDRQSITNCNRSGNWGEFLWFVSKHISDKILENPIASSFKETRIVRPILIESELRLFTKPERPTGDCITLINANILKGLSIFVALAQKFPNRKFLGVKPYYNKINVPNLPNIEWMDIQDDIRVVLRKTRILLVPSLYESWGRVAFEAMYNGIPTLYTRPSVDNIQYPSGSTEGMRDWIQDNGIQCDRNTLDDWARGIQSLDNPSTYNDYSDRSYNCTADLNIFSEAGVIEQKFIEYAMKFPSPDKSKSGAPTAITQQTMRVGPNRFMGGGVQRRQPPPPVPVAPQAQGVRPTPPSQPRLGFHGGRFGAKK
;
A
#
# COMPACT_ATOMS: atom_id res chain seq x y z
N MET A 1 29.84 0.19 -6.69
CA MET A 1 29.34 -1.02 -7.38
C MET A 1 28.38 -0.63 -8.48
N ARG A 2 28.03 -1.58 -9.38
CA ARG A 2 26.94 -1.46 -10.34
C ARG A 2 25.77 -2.31 -9.88
N ILE A 3 24.60 -1.71 -9.72
CA ILE A 3 23.39 -2.35 -9.17
C ILE A 3 22.24 -2.16 -10.16
N ILE A 4 21.54 -3.26 -10.45
CA ILE A 4 20.35 -3.26 -11.32
C ILE A 4 19.10 -3.37 -10.44
N PHE A 5 18.15 -2.48 -10.66
CA PHE A 5 16.79 -2.58 -10.13
C PHE A 5 15.84 -2.97 -11.25
N PHE A 6 14.99 -3.96 -11.01
CA PHE A 6 13.97 -4.34 -11.97
C PHE A 6 12.63 -3.67 -11.67
N ALA A 7 11.95 -3.22 -12.71
CA ALA A 7 10.61 -2.64 -12.63
C ALA A 7 9.74 -3.11 -13.80
N ASN A 8 8.42 -3.08 -13.62
CA ASN A 8 7.53 -3.37 -14.74
C ASN A 8 7.68 -2.29 -15.83
N LYS A 9 7.63 -1.03 -15.43
CA LYS A 9 7.80 0.16 -16.27
C LYS A 9 8.46 1.30 -15.48
N MET A 10 8.82 2.38 -16.14
CA MET A 10 9.41 3.55 -15.48
C MET A 10 8.74 4.84 -15.96
N PRO A 11 8.11 5.66 -15.10
CA PRO A 11 7.81 5.36 -13.70
C PRO A 11 6.69 4.34 -13.53
N ASP A 12 6.63 3.71 -12.35
CA ASP A 12 5.55 2.83 -11.94
C ASP A 12 5.07 3.23 -10.53
N PRO A 13 4.25 4.30 -10.39
CA PRO A 13 3.98 4.96 -9.12
C PRO A 13 3.13 4.09 -8.18
N CYS A 14 3.80 3.16 -7.51
CA CYS A 14 3.29 2.34 -6.42
C CYS A 14 4.31 2.30 -5.28
N GLY A 15 3.88 1.85 -4.10
CA GLY A 15 4.74 1.81 -2.90
C GLY A 15 6.05 1.04 -3.11
N ALA A 16 5.99 -0.09 -3.82
CA ALA A 16 7.17 -0.91 -4.11
C ALA A 16 8.17 -0.21 -5.04
N PHE A 17 7.66 0.41 -6.12
CA PHE A 17 8.51 1.20 -7.01
C PHE A 17 9.20 2.35 -6.27
N PHE A 18 8.48 3.09 -5.44
CA PHE A 18 9.09 4.19 -4.69
C PHE A 18 10.11 3.71 -3.66
N HIS A 19 9.96 2.52 -3.08
CA HIS A 19 10.99 1.92 -2.23
C HIS A 19 12.30 1.74 -3.02
N ASP A 20 12.25 1.07 -4.14
CA ASP A 20 13.43 0.83 -4.99
C ASP A 20 14.00 2.13 -5.57
N TYR A 21 13.11 3.05 -5.99
CA TYR A 21 13.52 4.33 -6.54
C TYR A 21 14.27 5.22 -5.53
N TRP A 22 13.76 5.33 -4.28
CA TRP A 22 14.45 6.10 -3.25
C TRP A 22 15.76 5.44 -2.83
N LEU A 23 15.78 4.11 -2.71
CA LEU A 23 17.01 3.36 -2.47
C LEU A 23 18.04 3.62 -3.58
N ALA A 24 17.62 3.53 -4.83
CA ALA A 24 18.48 3.81 -5.99
C ALA A 24 19.07 5.23 -5.93
N ARG A 25 18.26 6.25 -5.60
CA ARG A 25 18.72 7.64 -5.44
C ARG A 25 19.77 7.78 -4.34
N VAL A 26 19.55 7.16 -3.18
CA VAL A 26 20.50 7.20 -2.07
C VAL A 26 21.82 6.50 -2.44
N LEU A 27 21.75 5.32 -3.05
CA LEU A 27 22.92 4.57 -3.47
C LEU A 27 23.70 5.32 -4.59
N GLN A 28 22.99 5.96 -5.52
CA GLN A 28 23.61 6.80 -6.55
C GLN A 28 24.37 7.99 -5.94
N ALA A 29 23.79 8.66 -4.95
CA ALA A 29 24.45 9.73 -4.21
C ALA A 29 25.70 9.26 -3.44
N ARG A 30 25.78 7.98 -3.08
CA ARG A 30 26.93 7.33 -2.44
C ARG A 30 27.97 6.77 -3.43
N GLY A 31 27.82 7.08 -4.72
CA GLY A 31 28.81 6.73 -5.76
C GLY A 31 28.60 5.36 -6.40
N HIS A 32 27.45 4.72 -6.21
CA HIS A 32 27.11 3.50 -6.94
C HIS A 32 26.55 3.83 -8.34
N THR A 33 26.84 2.96 -9.31
CA THR A 33 26.22 3.03 -10.65
C THR A 33 24.89 2.30 -10.61
N ILE A 34 23.79 3.02 -10.84
CA ILE A 34 22.43 2.48 -10.76
C ILE A 34 21.78 2.50 -12.14
N LEU A 35 21.06 1.43 -12.46
CA LEU A 35 20.23 1.34 -13.66
C LEU A 35 18.93 0.60 -13.33
N PHE A 36 17.80 1.14 -13.76
CA PHE A 36 16.55 0.38 -13.78
C PHE A 36 16.43 -0.40 -15.09
N VAL A 37 16.04 -1.67 -14.98
CA VAL A 37 15.73 -2.52 -16.12
C VAL A 37 14.24 -2.80 -16.12
N THR A 38 13.54 -2.32 -17.16
CA THR A 38 12.11 -2.50 -17.32
C THR A 38 11.78 -3.76 -18.13
N VAL A 39 10.68 -4.41 -17.81
CA VAL A 39 10.28 -5.68 -18.44
C VAL A 39 9.04 -5.58 -19.32
N ALA A 40 8.24 -4.52 -19.20
CA ALA A 40 7.03 -4.33 -20.00
C ALA A 40 7.33 -3.65 -21.34
N SER A 41 7.03 -4.34 -22.45
CA SER A 41 7.32 -3.88 -23.81
C SER A 41 6.49 -2.69 -24.30
N LYS A 42 5.37 -2.38 -23.64
CA LYS A 42 4.42 -1.32 -24.06
C LYS A 42 4.85 0.10 -23.66
N PHE A 43 5.97 0.26 -22.97
CA PHE A 43 6.44 1.53 -22.42
C PHE A 43 7.75 1.96 -23.06
N PRO A 44 8.21 3.21 -22.84
CA PRO A 44 9.49 3.66 -23.37
C PRO A 44 10.62 2.68 -23.09
N ARG A 45 11.43 2.38 -24.10
CA ARG A 45 12.50 1.38 -24.02
C ARG A 45 13.74 1.88 -23.29
N SER A 46 13.93 3.18 -23.16
CA SER A 46 15.02 3.79 -22.40
C SER A 46 14.72 5.22 -22.06
N GLY A 47 15.38 5.76 -21.06
CA GLY A 47 15.26 7.16 -20.66
C GLY A 47 15.91 7.43 -19.31
N VAL A 48 15.59 8.60 -18.77
CA VAL A 48 15.98 9.02 -17.43
C VAL A 48 14.73 9.52 -16.70
N TYR A 49 14.46 8.98 -15.54
CA TYR A 49 13.38 9.44 -14.66
C TYR A 49 14.01 10.09 -13.42
N ARG A 50 13.84 11.42 -13.27
CA ARG A 50 14.36 12.20 -12.13
C ARG A 50 15.81 11.85 -11.77
N GLY A 51 16.69 11.80 -12.79
CA GLY A 51 18.11 11.54 -12.62
C GLY A 51 18.50 10.06 -12.52
N VAL A 52 17.55 9.14 -12.56
CA VAL A 52 17.81 7.69 -12.56
C VAL A 52 17.61 7.12 -13.97
N PRO A 53 18.64 6.53 -14.59
CA PRO A 53 18.52 5.95 -15.93
C PRO A 53 17.72 4.65 -15.91
N PHE A 54 17.02 4.37 -17.01
CA PHE A 54 16.35 3.10 -17.22
C PHE A 54 16.46 2.62 -18.66
N VAL A 55 16.42 1.30 -18.85
CA VAL A 55 16.46 0.63 -20.15
C VAL A 55 15.56 -0.59 -20.15
N TYR A 56 14.98 -0.91 -21.32
CA TYR A 56 14.22 -2.15 -21.51
C TYR A 56 15.16 -3.35 -21.56
N TYR A 57 14.78 -4.49 -20.94
CA TYR A 57 15.68 -5.61 -20.69
C TYR A 57 16.38 -6.15 -21.95
N GLU A 58 15.71 -6.17 -23.12
CA GLU A 58 16.32 -6.65 -24.38
C GLU A 58 17.55 -5.81 -24.81
N ASN A 59 17.60 -4.56 -24.39
CA ASN A 59 18.67 -3.62 -24.69
C ASN A 59 19.72 -3.53 -23.57
N ALA A 60 19.52 -4.25 -22.46
CA ALA A 60 20.30 -4.13 -21.23
C ALA A 60 21.46 -5.15 -21.13
N GLY A 61 21.71 -5.99 -22.14
CA GLY A 61 22.61 -7.14 -22.03
C GLY A 61 23.98 -6.82 -21.45
N LYS A 62 24.63 -5.75 -21.94
CA LYS A 62 25.91 -5.28 -21.41
C LYS A 62 25.84 -4.89 -19.93
N ASP A 63 24.80 -4.16 -19.56
CA ASP A 63 24.64 -3.65 -18.19
C ASP A 63 24.26 -4.77 -17.22
N LEU A 64 23.38 -5.69 -17.64
CA LEU A 64 23.03 -6.89 -16.90
C LEU A 64 24.28 -7.73 -16.61
N GLY A 65 25.14 -7.94 -17.63
CA GLY A 65 26.37 -8.68 -17.51
C GLY A 65 27.42 -8.03 -16.60
N ALA A 66 27.50 -6.70 -16.61
CA ALA A 66 28.45 -5.95 -15.79
C ALA A 66 27.97 -5.66 -14.36
N ALA A 67 26.73 -6.00 -14.03
CA ALA A 67 26.17 -5.77 -12.69
C ALA A 67 26.82 -6.66 -11.63
N HIS A 68 26.89 -6.15 -10.40
CA HIS A 68 27.37 -6.87 -9.22
C HIS A 68 26.21 -7.50 -8.43
N VAL A 69 25.07 -6.81 -8.35
CA VAL A 69 23.86 -7.25 -7.63
C VAL A 69 22.63 -6.84 -8.42
N TRP A 70 21.63 -7.68 -8.40
CA TRP A 70 20.30 -7.42 -8.92
C TRP A 70 19.29 -7.29 -7.77
N SER A 71 18.33 -6.38 -7.90
CA SER A 71 17.21 -6.19 -6.98
C SER A 71 15.90 -6.17 -7.73
N SER A 72 14.92 -6.91 -7.25
CA SER A 72 13.58 -6.99 -7.87
C SER A 72 12.49 -7.08 -6.80
N PRO A 73 11.38 -6.34 -6.94
CA PRO A 73 10.20 -6.65 -6.16
C PRO A 73 9.62 -8.01 -6.60
N HIS A 74 8.88 -8.64 -5.70
CA HIS A 74 8.28 -9.98 -5.90
C HIS A 74 7.12 -10.04 -6.92
N PHE A 75 6.92 -9.03 -7.72
CA PHE A 75 5.81 -8.92 -8.67
C PHE A 75 5.80 -10.03 -9.74
N PRO A 76 4.69 -10.21 -10.47
CA PRO A 76 4.55 -11.29 -11.47
C PRO A 76 5.68 -11.38 -12.49
N PHE A 77 6.38 -10.28 -12.75
CA PHE A 77 7.55 -10.28 -13.64
C PHE A 77 8.83 -10.89 -13.03
N LEU A 78 8.84 -11.23 -11.74
CA LEU A 78 9.99 -11.87 -11.09
C LEU A 78 10.41 -13.15 -11.80
N GLY A 79 9.46 -13.92 -12.33
CA GLY A 79 9.76 -15.09 -13.16
C GLY A 79 10.59 -14.75 -14.41
N THR A 80 10.41 -13.57 -15.00
CA THR A 80 11.23 -13.07 -16.10
C THR A 80 12.62 -12.72 -15.62
N VAL A 81 12.75 -12.03 -14.48
CA VAL A 81 14.04 -11.68 -13.89
C VAL A 81 14.87 -12.92 -13.58
N ARG A 82 14.25 -13.96 -13.03
CA ARG A 82 14.93 -15.24 -12.73
C ARG A 82 15.42 -15.95 -13.98
N ARG A 83 14.59 -16.03 -15.04
CA ARG A 83 15.03 -16.60 -16.34
C ARG A 83 16.20 -15.82 -16.96
N LEU A 84 16.17 -14.49 -16.86
CA LEU A 84 17.32 -13.69 -17.26
C LEU A 84 18.55 -14.03 -16.41
N ASN A 85 18.37 -14.25 -15.10
CA ASN A 85 19.48 -14.54 -14.19
C ASN A 85 20.11 -15.92 -14.42
N GLU A 86 19.41 -16.86 -15.03
CA GLU A 86 20.00 -18.12 -15.51
C GLU A 86 21.18 -17.87 -16.48
N GLN A 87 21.10 -16.79 -17.28
CA GLN A 87 22.18 -16.39 -18.20
C GLN A 87 23.30 -15.62 -17.50
N TYR A 88 22.97 -14.77 -16.53
CA TYR A 88 23.90 -13.78 -15.96
C TYR A 88 24.49 -14.17 -14.60
N GLU A 89 23.83 -15.03 -13.86
CA GLU A 89 24.29 -15.60 -12.57
C GLU A 89 24.64 -14.55 -11.51
N LYS A 90 23.76 -13.55 -11.34
CA LYS A 90 23.97 -12.46 -10.39
C LYS A 90 23.32 -12.73 -9.03
N PRO A 91 23.92 -12.31 -7.91
CA PRO A 91 23.19 -12.24 -6.64
C PRO A 91 21.90 -11.47 -6.84
N LEU A 92 20.75 -12.07 -6.46
CA LEU A 92 19.43 -11.50 -6.65
C LEU A 92 18.74 -11.28 -5.31
N VAL A 93 18.41 -10.04 -5.02
CA VAL A 93 17.57 -9.66 -3.88
C VAL A 93 16.13 -9.55 -4.35
N VAL A 94 15.23 -10.27 -3.69
CA VAL A 94 13.79 -10.22 -3.92
C VAL A 94 13.12 -9.54 -2.73
N THR A 95 12.47 -8.40 -2.96
CA THR A 95 11.77 -7.65 -1.90
C THR A 95 10.28 -7.94 -1.94
N MET A 96 9.76 -8.46 -0.83
CA MET A 96 8.34 -8.75 -0.61
C MET A 96 7.63 -7.51 -0.07
N HIS A 97 6.70 -6.99 -0.88
CA HIS A 97 5.85 -5.86 -0.50
C HIS A 97 4.44 -6.28 -0.05
N PHE A 98 4.04 -7.53 -0.32
CA PHE A 98 2.75 -8.10 0.06
C PHE A 98 2.95 -9.52 0.59
N GLY A 99 2.23 -9.89 1.65
CA GLY A 99 2.32 -11.23 2.26
C GLY A 99 1.49 -12.31 1.57
N GLU A 100 0.67 -11.96 0.59
CA GLU A 100 -0.32 -12.87 0.00
C GLU A 100 0.14 -13.52 -1.29
N ASP A 101 1.14 -12.97 -1.95
CA ASP A 101 1.66 -13.50 -3.22
C ASP A 101 2.67 -14.62 -2.99
N ARG A 102 2.21 -15.71 -2.37
CA ARG A 102 3.01 -16.93 -2.17
C ARG A 102 3.43 -17.54 -3.50
N GLN A 103 2.65 -17.35 -4.56
CA GLN A 103 2.88 -17.99 -5.85
C GLN A 103 4.11 -17.41 -6.57
N SER A 104 4.40 -16.13 -6.41
CA SER A 104 5.62 -15.51 -6.96
C SER A 104 6.90 -16.06 -6.35
N ILE A 105 6.81 -16.60 -5.12
CA ILE A 105 7.96 -17.18 -4.41
C ILE A 105 8.12 -18.66 -4.75
N THR A 106 7.03 -19.39 -5.02
CA THR A 106 7.05 -20.84 -5.23
C THR A 106 7.74 -21.28 -6.53
N ASN A 107 7.70 -20.46 -7.55
CA ASN A 107 8.30 -20.78 -8.87
C ASN A 107 9.82 -20.53 -8.94
N CYS A 108 10.53 -20.74 -7.82
CA CYS A 108 11.98 -20.59 -7.76
C CYS A 108 12.66 -21.85 -8.23
N ASN A 109 13.04 -21.91 -9.51
CA ASN A 109 13.98 -22.90 -9.97
C ASN A 109 15.41 -22.42 -9.61
N ARG A 110 16.04 -23.04 -8.61
CA ARG A 110 17.29 -22.58 -7.99
C ARG A 110 18.48 -23.44 -8.35
N SER A 111 18.59 -23.77 -9.60
CA SER A 111 19.69 -24.59 -10.10
C SER A 111 21.03 -23.84 -10.24
N GLY A 112 21.04 -22.53 -9.98
CA GLY A 112 22.26 -21.71 -10.16
C GLY A 112 23.13 -21.57 -8.92
N ASN A 113 24.43 -21.26 -9.14
CA ASN A 113 25.40 -20.98 -8.08
C ASN A 113 25.27 -19.57 -7.46
N TRP A 114 24.40 -18.71 -8.02
CA TRP A 114 24.16 -17.38 -7.48
C TRP A 114 23.32 -17.42 -6.21
N GLY A 115 23.53 -16.45 -5.32
CA GLY A 115 22.70 -16.26 -4.14
C GLY A 115 21.37 -15.61 -4.47
N GLU A 116 20.28 -16.13 -3.94
CA GLU A 116 18.99 -15.45 -3.92
C GLU A 116 18.60 -15.12 -2.48
N PHE A 117 18.22 -13.86 -2.22
CA PHE A 117 17.96 -13.30 -0.91
C PHE A 117 16.53 -12.78 -0.84
N LEU A 118 15.84 -12.99 0.27
CA LEU A 118 14.45 -12.61 0.43
C LEU A 118 14.31 -11.54 1.51
N TRP A 119 13.87 -10.36 1.12
CA TRP A 119 13.65 -9.23 2.01
C TRP A 119 12.15 -8.93 2.19
N PHE A 120 11.77 -8.46 3.37
CA PHE A 120 10.39 -8.16 3.73
C PHE A 120 10.29 -6.72 4.20
N VAL A 121 9.27 -5.98 3.75
CA VAL A 121 9.10 -4.57 4.15
C VAL A 121 8.49 -4.40 5.55
N SER A 122 8.04 -5.48 6.20
CA SER A 122 7.54 -5.48 7.57
C SER A 122 7.69 -6.84 8.23
N LYS A 123 7.65 -6.86 9.58
CA LYS A 123 7.65 -8.10 10.35
C LYS A 123 6.43 -8.97 10.02
N HIS A 124 5.27 -8.35 9.89
CA HIS A 124 4.04 -9.03 9.54
C HIS A 124 4.15 -9.85 8.23
N ILE A 125 4.75 -9.27 7.17
CA ILE A 125 4.99 -10.01 5.92
C ILE A 125 6.02 -11.11 6.14
N SER A 126 7.09 -10.83 6.88
CA SER A 126 8.12 -11.81 7.24
C SER A 126 7.51 -13.03 7.93
N ASP A 127 6.74 -12.82 8.99
CA ASP A 127 6.13 -13.91 9.78
C ASP A 127 5.27 -14.81 8.89
N LYS A 128 4.43 -14.22 8.02
CA LYS A 128 3.56 -14.98 7.10
C LYS A 128 4.29 -15.79 6.04
N ILE A 129 5.37 -15.23 5.51
CA ILE A 129 6.11 -15.90 4.43
C ILE A 129 7.06 -16.95 5.01
N LEU A 130 7.64 -16.71 6.18
CA LEU A 130 8.55 -17.65 6.84
C LEU A 130 7.85 -18.94 7.31
N GLU A 131 6.52 -18.92 7.49
CA GLU A 131 5.73 -20.13 7.70
C GLU A 131 5.77 -21.08 6.49
N ASN A 132 6.12 -20.58 5.30
CA ASN A 132 6.22 -21.39 4.09
C ASN A 132 7.61 -22.02 3.99
N PRO A 133 7.74 -23.36 3.87
CA PRO A 133 9.04 -24.07 3.74
C PRO A 133 9.91 -23.54 2.63
N ILE A 134 9.34 -22.90 1.61
CA ILE A 134 10.10 -22.33 0.49
C ILE A 134 11.05 -21.20 0.93
N ALA A 135 10.73 -20.51 2.04
CA ALA A 135 11.58 -19.44 2.57
C ALA A 135 12.98 -19.96 2.96
N SER A 136 13.08 -21.23 3.42
CA SER A 136 14.35 -21.87 3.78
C SER A 136 15.32 -22.07 2.59
N SER A 137 14.82 -21.95 1.37
CA SER A 137 15.60 -22.11 0.14
C SER A 137 16.33 -20.82 -0.27
N PHE A 138 16.05 -19.68 0.35
CA PHE A 138 16.83 -18.44 0.16
C PHE A 138 18.10 -18.46 1.02
N LYS A 139 19.16 -17.82 0.54
CA LYS A 139 20.45 -17.79 1.25
C LYS A 139 20.39 -16.99 2.55
N GLU A 140 19.54 -15.96 2.57
CA GLU A 140 19.27 -15.12 3.74
C GLU A 140 17.87 -14.52 3.61
N THR A 141 17.19 -14.34 4.73
CA THR A 141 15.94 -13.57 4.83
C THR A 141 16.15 -12.38 5.76
N ARG A 142 15.51 -11.24 5.46
CA ARG A 142 15.70 -10.02 6.22
C ARG A 142 14.46 -9.13 6.18
N ILE A 143 14.19 -8.43 7.28
CA ILE A 143 13.25 -7.31 7.29
C ILE A 143 14.02 -6.05 6.92
N VAL A 144 13.53 -5.31 5.91
CA VAL A 144 14.03 -4.01 5.46
C VAL A 144 12.86 -3.04 5.36
N ARG A 145 12.92 -1.94 6.07
CA ARG A 145 11.85 -0.95 6.04
C ARG A 145 11.84 -0.20 4.70
N PRO A 146 10.68 0.32 4.25
CA PRO A 146 10.62 1.14 3.04
C PRO A 146 11.55 2.34 3.12
N ILE A 147 12.35 2.53 2.08
CA ILE A 147 13.29 3.65 2.00
C ILE A 147 12.55 4.94 1.74
N LEU A 148 12.97 5.98 2.47
CA LEU A 148 12.49 7.35 2.35
C LEU A 148 13.69 8.30 2.35
N ILE A 149 13.54 9.46 1.73
CA ILE A 149 14.54 10.52 1.74
C ILE A 149 13.98 11.71 2.52
N GLU A 150 14.66 12.08 3.57
CA GLU A 150 14.21 13.12 4.49
C GLU A 150 13.94 14.46 3.79
N SER A 151 14.85 14.92 2.93
CA SER A 151 14.72 16.18 2.19
C SER A 151 13.53 16.21 1.22
N GLU A 152 13.02 15.06 0.81
CA GLU A 152 11.86 14.93 -0.07
C GLU A 152 10.55 14.75 0.72
N LEU A 153 10.65 14.60 2.05
CA LEU A 153 9.52 14.29 2.91
C LEU A 153 9.21 15.40 3.91
N ARG A 154 10.25 16.02 4.50
CA ARG A 154 10.08 16.98 5.58
C ARG A 154 9.39 18.28 5.13
N LEU A 155 8.34 18.65 5.84
CA LEU A 155 7.61 19.92 5.72
C LEU A 155 7.69 20.74 6.99
N PHE A 156 7.48 20.07 8.12
CA PHE A 156 7.43 20.67 9.44
C PHE A 156 8.51 20.05 10.31
N THR A 157 9.06 20.87 11.19
CA THR A 157 10.08 20.44 12.17
C THR A 157 9.55 20.76 13.56
N LYS A 158 9.53 19.76 14.47
CA LYS A 158 9.10 19.99 15.84
C LYS A 158 9.83 21.21 16.44
N PRO A 159 9.13 22.17 17.10
CA PRO A 159 7.76 22.12 17.57
C PRO A 159 6.68 22.64 16.60
N GLU A 160 7.02 22.91 15.33
CA GLU A 160 6.03 23.35 14.36
C GLU A 160 4.85 22.38 14.27
N ARG A 161 3.69 22.91 13.95
CA ARG A 161 2.47 22.11 13.79
C ARG A 161 1.97 22.16 12.33
N PRO A 162 1.35 21.08 11.85
CA PRO A 162 0.69 21.10 10.57
C PRO A 162 -0.36 22.21 10.47
N THR A 163 -0.31 23.01 9.41
CA THR A 163 -1.18 24.17 9.19
C THR A 163 -2.34 23.86 8.23
N GLY A 164 -2.39 22.64 7.67
CA GLY A 164 -3.49 22.20 6.82
C GLY A 164 -4.83 22.16 7.55
N ASP A 165 -5.92 22.18 6.80
CA ASP A 165 -7.28 22.15 7.31
C ASP A 165 -8.11 20.98 6.78
N CYS A 166 -7.55 20.16 5.87
CA CYS A 166 -8.25 19.07 5.23
C CYS A 166 -8.13 17.74 6.00
N ILE A 167 -9.21 16.96 5.97
CA ILE A 167 -9.21 15.53 6.28
C ILE A 167 -8.89 14.80 4.98
N THR A 168 -7.77 14.08 4.95
CA THR A 168 -7.18 13.60 3.68
C THR A 168 -7.21 12.10 3.55
N LEU A 169 -7.57 11.60 2.35
CA LEU A 169 -7.38 10.21 1.92
C LEU A 169 -6.46 10.18 0.70
N ILE A 170 -5.34 9.46 0.80
CA ILE A 170 -4.39 9.30 -0.30
C ILE A 170 -4.62 7.97 -1.01
N ASN A 171 -4.57 7.98 -2.35
CA ASN A 171 -4.84 6.82 -3.20
C ASN A 171 -6.28 6.31 -3.00
N ALA A 172 -7.24 7.22 -3.17
CA ALA A 172 -8.67 7.03 -2.89
C ALA A 172 -9.28 5.95 -3.80
N ASN A 173 -9.30 4.70 -3.34
CA ASN A 173 -9.94 3.56 -4.00
C ASN A 173 -10.68 2.69 -2.97
N ILE A 174 -11.39 1.66 -3.42
CA ILE A 174 -12.21 0.80 -2.55
C ILE A 174 -11.35 0.13 -1.47
N LEU A 175 -10.17 -0.37 -1.81
CA LEU A 175 -9.27 -1.05 -0.87
C LEU A 175 -8.70 -0.07 0.17
N LYS A 176 -8.54 1.19 -0.20
CA LYS A 176 -8.05 2.27 0.68
C LYS A 176 -9.18 2.99 1.41
N GLY A 177 -10.44 2.52 1.29
CA GLY A 177 -11.57 3.00 2.07
C GLY A 177 -12.26 4.25 1.52
N LEU A 178 -12.31 4.41 0.19
CA LEU A 178 -13.04 5.50 -0.47
C LEU A 178 -14.48 5.65 0.05
N SER A 179 -15.21 4.54 0.28
CA SER A 179 -16.58 4.58 0.78
C SER A 179 -16.71 5.20 2.16
N ILE A 180 -15.76 4.90 3.06
CA ILE A 180 -15.69 5.46 4.41
C ILE A 180 -15.40 6.97 4.33
N PHE A 181 -14.42 7.35 3.51
CA PHE A 181 -14.06 8.74 3.29
C PHE A 181 -15.25 9.59 2.80
N VAL A 182 -15.99 9.07 1.81
CA VAL A 182 -17.18 9.76 1.27
C VAL A 182 -18.28 9.85 2.32
N ALA A 183 -18.56 8.78 3.07
CA ALA A 183 -19.55 8.79 4.14
C ALA A 183 -19.19 9.78 5.26
N LEU A 184 -17.91 9.91 5.59
CA LEU A 184 -17.44 10.91 6.55
C LEU A 184 -17.59 12.34 6.01
N ALA A 185 -17.31 12.57 4.72
CA ALA A 185 -17.54 13.88 4.12
C ALA A 185 -19.01 14.28 4.12
N GLN A 186 -19.93 13.34 3.89
CA GLN A 186 -21.38 13.56 4.03
C GLN A 186 -21.78 13.86 5.48
N LYS A 187 -21.19 13.13 6.44
CA LYS A 187 -21.46 13.33 7.88
C LYS A 187 -20.95 14.68 8.41
N PHE A 188 -19.88 15.21 7.80
CA PHE A 188 -19.26 16.48 8.19
C PHE A 188 -19.28 17.51 7.05
N PRO A 189 -20.46 18.03 6.66
CA PRO A 189 -20.60 18.90 5.47
C PRO A 189 -19.81 20.23 5.59
N ASN A 190 -19.52 20.67 6.82
CA ASN A 190 -18.80 21.92 7.08
C ASN A 190 -17.27 21.73 7.21
N ARG A 191 -16.75 20.52 7.01
CA ARG A 191 -15.31 20.24 7.04
C ARG A 191 -14.79 20.04 5.63
N LYS A 192 -13.53 20.44 5.42
CA LYS A 192 -12.82 20.22 4.15
C LYS A 192 -12.23 18.82 4.09
N PHE A 193 -12.47 18.15 2.99
CA PHE A 193 -11.91 16.86 2.68
C PHE A 193 -11.04 16.96 1.43
N LEU A 194 -9.92 16.21 1.42
CA LEU A 194 -9.01 16.13 0.28
C LEU A 194 -8.86 14.67 -0.13
N GLY A 195 -9.34 14.33 -1.32
CA GLY A 195 -9.16 13.01 -1.90
C GLY A 195 -8.08 13.01 -2.97
N VAL A 196 -7.00 12.26 -2.80
CA VAL A 196 -5.98 12.07 -3.85
C VAL A 196 -6.34 10.84 -4.66
N LYS A 197 -6.59 11.05 -5.97
CA LYS A 197 -7.00 9.99 -6.89
C LYS A 197 -5.92 8.92 -7.04
N PRO A 198 -6.29 7.64 -7.27
CA PRO A 198 -5.32 6.59 -7.54
C PRO A 198 -4.69 6.75 -8.93
N TYR A 199 -3.45 6.33 -9.06
CA TYR A 199 -2.78 6.27 -10.36
C TYR A 199 -3.38 5.18 -11.27
N TYR A 200 -3.63 4.02 -10.66
CA TYR A 200 -4.30 2.91 -11.32
C TYR A 200 -5.79 2.94 -10.98
N ASN A 201 -6.63 2.51 -11.92
CA ASN A 201 -8.08 2.45 -11.77
C ASN A 201 -8.73 3.84 -11.67
N LYS A 202 -9.17 4.34 -12.80
CA LYS A 202 -10.05 5.52 -12.84
C LYS A 202 -11.26 5.25 -11.94
N ILE A 203 -11.46 6.13 -10.97
CA ILE A 203 -12.63 6.08 -10.08
C ILE A 203 -13.63 7.16 -10.49
N ASN A 204 -14.91 6.83 -10.37
CA ASN A 204 -15.94 7.85 -10.39
C ASN A 204 -15.91 8.54 -9.03
N VAL A 205 -15.40 9.77 -9.00
CA VAL A 205 -15.36 10.57 -7.78
C VAL A 205 -16.72 11.16 -7.51
N PRO A 206 -17.29 11.02 -6.28
CA PRO A 206 -18.52 11.67 -5.94
C PRO A 206 -18.36 13.19 -5.91
N ASN A 207 -19.32 13.89 -6.45
CA ASN A 207 -19.36 15.35 -6.43
C ASN A 207 -19.99 15.84 -5.12
N LEU A 208 -19.19 15.98 -4.08
CA LEU A 208 -19.59 16.61 -2.82
C LEU A 208 -18.88 17.96 -2.67
N PRO A 209 -19.60 19.03 -2.29
CA PRO A 209 -19.06 20.39 -2.29
C PRO A 209 -17.88 20.59 -1.32
N ASN A 210 -17.76 19.73 -0.33
CA ASN A 210 -16.71 19.77 0.68
C ASN A 210 -15.55 18.80 0.42
N ILE A 211 -15.50 18.13 -0.76
CA ILE A 211 -14.38 17.30 -1.18
C ILE A 211 -13.62 17.97 -2.31
N GLU A 212 -12.39 18.35 -2.07
CA GLU A 212 -11.42 18.66 -3.13
C GLU A 212 -10.81 17.36 -3.65
N TRP A 213 -10.82 17.16 -4.98
CA TRP A 213 -10.17 16.04 -5.62
C TRP A 213 -8.88 16.47 -6.30
N MET A 214 -7.78 15.85 -5.91
CA MET A 214 -6.44 16.10 -6.45
C MET A 214 -5.96 14.86 -7.22
N ASP A 215 -5.31 15.05 -8.35
CA ASP A 215 -4.59 13.97 -9.02
C ASP A 215 -3.35 13.59 -8.21
N ILE A 216 -2.81 12.38 -8.46
CA ILE A 216 -1.58 11.94 -7.80
C ILE A 216 -0.47 12.97 -7.97
N GLN A 217 0.23 13.25 -6.89
CA GLN A 217 1.34 14.21 -6.88
C GLN A 217 2.67 13.48 -6.84
N ASP A 218 3.61 13.99 -7.58
CA ASP A 218 5.00 13.52 -7.57
C ASP A 218 5.73 13.88 -6.28
N ASP A 219 5.34 15.00 -5.66
CA ASP A 219 5.82 15.46 -4.37
C ASP A 219 4.68 15.36 -3.36
N ILE A 220 4.79 14.40 -2.43
CA ILE A 220 3.79 14.17 -1.40
C ILE A 220 3.57 15.39 -0.51
N ARG A 221 4.57 16.27 -0.37
CA ARG A 221 4.49 17.49 0.43
C ARG A 221 3.40 18.44 -0.04
N VAL A 222 3.05 18.43 -1.32
CA VAL A 222 1.92 19.22 -1.87
C VAL A 222 0.60 18.81 -1.21
N VAL A 223 0.40 17.52 -0.99
CA VAL A 223 -0.77 16.95 -0.32
C VAL A 223 -0.70 17.23 1.18
N LEU A 224 0.44 16.93 1.81
CA LEU A 224 0.61 17.02 3.25
C LEU A 224 0.48 18.45 3.80
N ARG A 225 0.84 19.48 3.01
CA ARG A 225 0.61 20.90 3.39
C ARG A 225 -0.84 21.26 3.61
N LYS A 226 -1.76 20.60 2.90
CA LYS A 226 -3.20 20.81 3.04
C LYS A 226 -3.81 19.90 4.13
N THR A 227 -3.08 18.89 4.58
CA THR A 227 -3.59 17.84 5.45
C THR A 227 -3.51 18.26 6.92
N ARG A 228 -4.65 18.26 7.60
CA ARG A 228 -4.76 18.37 9.06
C ARG A 228 -4.80 16.99 9.72
N ILE A 229 -5.55 16.07 9.12
CA ILE A 229 -5.76 14.71 9.61
C ILE A 229 -5.62 13.76 8.41
N LEU A 230 -4.81 12.71 8.55
CA LEU A 230 -4.74 11.65 7.56
C LEU A 230 -5.69 10.51 7.93
N LEU A 231 -6.48 10.04 6.97
CA LEU A 231 -7.28 8.82 7.08
C LEU A 231 -6.60 7.67 6.33
N VAL A 232 -6.47 6.53 7.00
CA VAL A 232 -5.97 5.27 6.41
C VAL A 232 -6.98 4.16 6.68
N PRO A 233 -8.22 4.25 6.10
CA PRO A 233 -9.27 3.25 6.28
C PRO A 233 -9.07 2.04 5.37
N SER A 234 -7.83 1.62 5.22
CA SER A 234 -7.40 0.57 4.30
C SER A 234 -7.88 -0.81 4.75
N LEU A 235 -8.22 -1.67 3.77
CA LEU A 235 -8.40 -3.10 4.00
C LEU A 235 -7.06 -3.81 4.23
N TYR A 236 -6.01 -3.29 3.62
CA TYR A 236 -4.68 -3.87 3.70
C TYR A 236 -3.58 -2.79 3.63
N GLU A 237 -2.62 -2.89 4.53
CA GLU A 237 -1.37 -2.14 4.51
C GLU A 237 -0.21 -3.05 4.90
N SER A 238 0.75 -3.19 4.02
CA SER A 238 1.96 -3.98 4.28
C SER A 238 2.92 -3.29 5.26
N TRP A 239 2.97 -1.97 5.23
CA TRP A 239 3.77 -1.13 6.13
C TRP A 239 3.13 0.24 6.40
N GLY A 240 2.31 0.75 5.47
CA GLY A 240 1.61 2.01 5.63
C GLY A 240 2.46 3.25 5.36
N ARG A 241 3.16 3.28 4.24
CA ARG A 241 4.07 4.37 3.87
C ARG A 241 3.45 5.76 4.00
N VAL A 242 2.22 5.97 3.52
CA VAL A 242 1.54 7.28 3.60
C VAL A 242 1.27 7.72 5.04
N ALA A 243 1.04 6.77 5.96
CA ALA A 243 0.90 7.06 7.37
C ALA A 243 2.22 7.57 7.96
N PHE A 244 3.34 6.93 7.60
CA PHE A 244 4.65 7.40 8.03
C PHE A 244 4.95 8.80 7.50
N GLU A 245 4.69 9.05 6.22
CA GLU A 245 4.93 10.35 5.56
C GLU A 245 4.16 11.49 6.26
N ALA A 246 2.92 11.23 6.67
CA ALA A 246 2.11 12.19 7.41
C ALA A 246 2.61 12.36 8.86
N MET A 247 2.79 11.26 9.58
CA MET A 247 3.21 11.27 10.99
C MET A 247 4.61 11.84 11.17
N TYR A 248 5.52 11.66 10.21
CA TYR A 248 6.83 12.28 10.19
C TYR A 248 6.77 13.81 10.16
N ASN A 249 5.66 14.36 9.67
CA ASN A 249 5.37 15.78 9.67
C ASN A 249 4.40 16.20 10.80
N GLY A 250 4.22 15.36 11.81
CA GLY A 250 3.35 15.63 12.95
C GLY A 250 1.86 15.66 12.63
N ILE A 251 1.43 15.07 11.51
CA ILE A 251 0.01 14.99 11.11
C ILE A 251 -0.64 13.80 11.82
N PRO A 252 -1.62 14.01 12.70
CA PRO A 252 -2.37 12.93 13.33
C PRO A 252 -3.02 12.02 12.29
N THR A 253 -2.90 10.70 12.51
CA THR A 253 -3.38 9.69 11.57
C THR A 253 -4.42 8.79 12.24
N LEU A 254 -5.59 8.67 11.58
CA LEU A 254 -6.60 7.66 11.90
C LEU A 254 -6.40 6.46 10.98
N TYR A 255 -6.37 5.26 11.53
CA TYR A 255 -6.14 4.06 10.73
C TYR A 255 -7.03 2.89 11.15
N THR A 256 -7.28 1.97 10.23
CA THR A 256 -8.07 0.77 10.51
C THR A 256 -7.40 -0.04 11.62
N ARG A 257 -8.16 -0.35 12.68
CA ARG A 257 -7.72 -1.27 13.71
C ARG A 257 -7.40 -2.63 13.08
N PRO A 258 -6.22 -3.21 13.34
CA PRO A 258 -5.93 -4.57 12.92
C PRO A 258 -7.00 -5.54 13.43
N SER A 259 -7.52 -6.39 12.56
CA SER A 259 -8.55 -7.37 12.90
C SER A 259 -8.19 -8.72 12.33
N VAL A 260 -8.21 -9.73 13.18
CA VAL A 260 -8.02 -11.14 12.80
C VAL A 260 -9.25 -11.70 12.07
N ASP A 261 -10.40 -11.04 12.17
CA ASP A 261 -11.67 -11.50 11.63
C ASP A 261 -11.96 -10.97 10.22
N ASN A 262 -10.99 -10.38 9.55
CA ASN A 262 -11.17 -9.89 8.19
C ASN A 262 -11.24 -11.05 7.20
N ILE A 263 -12.45 -11.49 6.88
CA ILE A 263 -12.73 -12.62 5.97
C ILE A 263 -12.12 -12.41 4.57
N GLN A 264 -12.05 -11.15 4.12
CA GLN A 264 -11.52 -10.83 2.78
C GLN A 264 -9.99 -10.85 2.75
N TYR A 265 -9.36 -10.51 3.86
CA TYR A 265 -7.91 -10.54 4.07
C TYR A 265 -7.60 -11.16 5.45
N PRO A 266 -7.66 -12.51 5.55
CA PRO A 266 -7.46 -13.23 6.83
C PRO A 266 -6.13 -12.94 7.51
N SER A 267 -5.25 -12.30 6.78
CA SER A 267 -3.92 -11.93 7.22
C SER A 267 -3.83 -10.62 8.03
N GLY A 268 -4.96 -10.03 8.43
CA GLY A 268 -4.96 -8.75 9.11
C GLY A 268 -4.76 -7.57 8.16
N SER A 269 -5.66 -6.61 8.20
CA SER A 269 -5.71 -5.55 7.21
C SER A 269 -4.56 -4.55 7.32
N THR A 270 -4.13 -4.22 8.54
CA THR A 270 -3.14 -3.17 8.80
C THR A 270 -2.04 -3.60 9.76
N GLU A 271 -1.82 -4.91 9.90
CA GLU A 271 -0.82 -5.47 10.82
C GLU A 271 0.59 -4.94 10.52
N GLY A 272 0.94 -4.73 9.25
CA GLY A 272 2.23 -4.15 8.91
C GLY A 272 2.43 -2.71 9.41
N MET A 273 1.34 -1.96 9.64
CA MET A 273 1.40 -0.66 10.31
C MET A 273 1.51 -0.81 11.83
N ARG A 274 0.86 -1.81 12.41
CA ARG A 274 0.88 -2.08 13.84
C ARG A 274 2.31 -2.25 14.38
N ASP A 275 3.22 -2.78 13.58
CA ASP A 275 4.62 -2.97 13.97
C ASP A 275 5.29 -1.66 14.44
N TRP A 276 4.77 -0.50 14.04
CA TRP A 276 5.40 0.78 14.35
C TRP A 276 4.46 1.89 14.83
N ILE A 277 3.20 1.96 14.33
CA ILE A 277 2.29 3.06 14.66
C ILE A 277 1.65 2.90 16.04
N GLN A 278 1.24 1.67 16.42
CA GLN A 278 0.62 1.34 17.71
C GLN A 278 -0.41 2.41 18.16
N ASP A 279 -0.31 2.86 19.41
CA ASP A 279 -1.19 3.89 19.99
C ASP A 279 -0.80 5.33 19.62
N ASN A 280 0.22 5.51 18.77
CA ASN A 280 0.63 6.84 18.29
C ASN A 280 -0.30 7.39 17.20
N GLY A 281 -1.17 6.56 16.64
CA GLY A 281 -2.31 6.94 15.81
C GLY A 281 -3.64 6.53 16.44
N ILE A 282 -4.75 7.02 15.91
CA ILE A 282 -6.10 6.67 16.38
C ILE A 282 -6.59 5.44 15.61
N GLN A 283 -6.80 4.34 16.33
CA GLN A 283 -7.32 3.12 15.77
C GLN A 283 -8.85 3.16 15.67
N CYS A 284 -9.38 2.90 14.47
CA CYS A 284 -10.82 2.90 14.21
C CYS A 284 -11.27 1.54 13.66
N ASP A 285 -12.43 1.07 14.09
CA ASP A 285 -13.08 -0.07 13.44
C ASP A 285 -13.50 0.32 12.03
N ARG A 286 -13.03 -0.44 11.05
CA ARG A 286 -13.30 -0.13 9.65
C ARG A 286 -14.78 -0.15 9.29
N ASN A 287 -15.56 -0.99 9.93
CA ASN A 287 -16.98 -1.19 9.64
C ASN A 287 -17.91 -0.24 10.42
N THR A 288 -17.36 0.53 11.34
CA THR A 288 -18.12 1.42 12.23
C THR A 288 -17.81 2.89 11.91
N LEU A 289 -18.65 3.54 11.06
CA LEU A 289 -18.44 4.94 10.64
C LEU A 289 -18.34 5.90 11.83
N ASP A 290 -19.08 5.63 12.90
CA ASP A 290 -19.08 6.48 14.10
C ASP A 290 -17.76 6.42 14.87
N ASP A 291 -16.99 5.33 14.73
CA ASP A 291 -15.66 5.24 15.33
C ASP A 291 -14.71 6.24 14.67
N TRP A 292 -14.73 6.30 13.35
CA TRP A 292 -13.98 7.29 12.57
C TRP A 292 -14.42 8.71 12.87
N ALA A 293 -15.75 8.92 12.99
CA ALA A 293 -16.30 10.22 13.30
C ALA A 293 -15.86 10.71 14.69
N ARG A 294 -15.89 9.85 15.71
CA ARG A 294 -15.39 10.17 17.07
C ARG A 294 -13.91 10.49 17.04
N GLY A 295 -13.12 9.71 16.32
CA GLY A 295 -11.68 9.96 16.16
C GLY A 295 -11.40 11.34 15.56
N ILE A 296 -12.13 11.72 14.49
CA ILE A 296 -12.01 13.05 13.89
C ILE A 296 -12.40 14.13 14.88
N GLN A 297 -13.53 13.97 15.58
CA GLN A 297 -14.05 14.96 16.54
C GLN A 297 -13.13 15.13 17.76
N SER A 298 -12.47 14.06 18.21
CA SER A 298 -11.52 14.16 19.32
C SER A 298 -10.34 15.09 19.01
N LEU A 299 -9.94 15.16 17.74
CA LEU A 299 -8.89 16.04 17.26
C LEU A 299 -9.31 17.51 17.06
N ASP A 300 -10.56 17.86 17.38
CA ASP A 300 -11.00 19.27 17.46
C ASP A 300 -10.49 19.94 18.73
N ASN A 301 -10.26 19.16 19.78
CA ASN A 301 -9.61 19.66 20.99
C ASN A 301 -8.14 19.91 20.70
N PRO A 302 -7.65 21.17 20.85
CA PRO A 302 -6.26 21.51 20.56
C PRO A 302 -5.23 20.71 21.38
N SER A 303 -5.53 20.38 22.63
CA SER A 303 -4.63 19.59 23.48
C SER A 303 -4.51 18.15 22.94
N THR A 304 -5.62 17.53 22.59
CA THR A 304 -5.64 16.18 21.98
C THR A 304 -4.92 16.17 20.64
N TYR A 305 -5.16 17.18 19.80
CA TYR A 305 -4.46 17.30 18.52
C TYR A 305 -2.96 17.40 18.70
N ASN A 306 -2.51 18.25 19.61
CA ASN A 306 -1.09 18.45 19.90
C ASN A 306 -0.44 17.18 20.46
N ASP A 307 -1.13 16.45 21.34
CA ASP A 307 -0.65 15.18 21.88
C ASP A 307 -0.42 14.14 20.72
N TYR A 308 -1.42 13.94 19.85
CA TYR A 308 -1.25 13.05 18.71
C TYR A 308 -0.23 13.53 17.69
N SER A 309 -0.06 14.84 17.51
CA SER A 309 0.98 15.41 16.67
C SER A 309 2.38 15.11 17.27
N ASP A 310 2.56 15.25 18.58
CA ASP A 310 3.82 14.93 19.25
C ASP A 310 4.14 13.44 19.23
N ARG A 311 3.13 12.58 19.46
CA ARG A 311 3.26 11.12 19.32
C ARG A 311 3.68 10.74 17.90
N SER A 312 3.10 11.38 16.89
CA SER A 312 3.46 11.17 15.48
C SER A 312 4.92 11.45 15.20
N TYR A 313 5.43 12.61 15.65
CA TYR A 313 6.84 12.96 15.51
C TYR A 313 7.76 11.98 16.24
N ASN A 314 7.46 11.64 17.49
CA ASN A 314 8.31 10.77 18.31
C ASN A 314 8.36 9.35 17.73
N CYS A 315 7.21 8.78 17.43
CA CYS A 315 7.10 7.44 16.84
C CYS A 315 7.91 7.28 15.55
N THR A 316 7.87 8.28 14.67
CA THR A 316 8.62 8.22 13.40
C THR A 316 10.11 8.48 13.58
N ALA A 317 10.52 9.31 14.56
CA ALA A 317 11.92 9.54 14.90
C ALA A 317 12.58 8.27 15.45
N ASP A 318 11.88 7.54 16.34
CA ASP A 318 12.38 6.32 16.98
C ASP A 318 12.65 5.17 15.95
N LEU A 319 11.96 5.19 14.81
CA LEU A 319 12.19 4.21 13.77
C LEU A 319 13.54 4.33 13.06
N ASN A 320 14.17 5.51 13.11
CA ASN A 320 15.45 5.81 12.45
C ASN A 320 15.53 5.29 10.98
N ILE A 321 14.44 5.45 10.24
CA ILE A 321 14.27 4.84 8.91
C ILE A 321 15.30 5.33 7.89
N PHE A 322 15.84 6.53 8.07
CA PHE A 322 16.81 7.11 7.14
C PHE A 322 18.17 6.41 7.19
N SER A 323 18.46 5.63 8.24
CA SER A 323 19.67 4.79 8.33
C SER A 323 19.56 3.50 7.53
N GLU A 324 18.34 3.05 7.19
CA GLU A 324 18.07 1.76 6.55
C GLU A 324 18.82 1.59 5.23
N ALA A 325 18.93 2.65 4.42
CA ALA A 325 19.66 2.60 3.16
C ALA A 325 21.15 2.24 3.33
N GLY A 326 21.78 2.62 4.45
CA GLY A 326 23.17 2.23 4.76
C GLY A 326 23.29 0.75 5.09
N VAL A 327 22.32 0.21 5.80
CA VAL A 327 22.27 -1.23 6.11
C VAL A 327 22.09 -2.05 4.82
N ILE A 328 21.21 -1.60 3.93
CA ILE A 328 20.97 -2.23 2.63
C ILE A 328 22.23 -2.18 1.76
N GLU A 329 22.91 -1.04 1.72
CA GLU A 329 24.17 -0.88 0.98
C GLU A 329 25.24 -1.89 1.42
N GLN A 330 25.44 -2.02 2.74
CA GLN A 330 26.40 -2.99 3.28
C GLN A 330 26.03 -4.43 2.87
N LYS A 331 24.74 -4.77 2.88
CA LYS A 331 24.28 -6.07 2.42
C LYS A 331 24.50 -6.31 0.93
N PHE A 332 24.30 -5.31 0.10
CA PHE A 332 24.62 -5.44 -1.34
C PHE A 332 26.11 -5.65 -1.57
N ILE A 333 26.99 -4.98 -0.80
CA ILE A 333 28.43 -5.20 -0.85
C ILE A 333 28.77 -6.62 -0.41
N GLU A 334 28.23 -7.07 0.72
CA GLU A 334 28.42 -8.42 1.24
C GLU A 334 28.02 -9.50 0.22
N TYR A 335 26.83 -9.34 -0.40
CA TYR A 335 26.34 -10.30 -1.38
C TYR A 335 27.19 -10.34 -2.65
N ALA A 336 27.63 -9.17 -3.13
CA ALA A 336 28.54 -9.10 -4.27
C ALA A 336 29.90 -9.78 -4.00
N MET A 337 30.40 -9.67 -2.76
CA MET A 337 31.66 -10.33 -2.36
C MET A 337 31.51 -11.83 -2.13
N LYS A 338 30.43 -12.24 -1.49
CA LYS A 338 30.17 -13.64 -1.12
C LYS A 338 29.77 -14.51 -2.32
N PHE A 339 29.11 -13.89 -3.30
CA PHE A 339 28.65 -14.53 -4.53
C PHE A 339 29.22 -13.78 -5.76
N PRO A 340 30.53 -13.76 -5.94
CA PRO A 340 31.13 -13.07 -7.06
C PRO A 340 30.65 -13.71 -8.36
N SER A 341 30.07 -12.91 -9.23
CA SER A 341 29.58 -13.36 -10.52
C SER A 341 30.53 -12.90 -11.63
N PRO A 342 30.72 -13.72 -12.68
CA PRO A 342 31.58 -13.34 -13.80
C PRO A 342 31.05 -12.09 -14.50
N ASP A 343 31.94 -11.24 -14.99
CA ASP A 343 31.57 -10.14 -15.88
C ASP A 343 31.18 -10.71 -17.26
N LYS A 344 29.85 -10.70 -17.48
CA LYS A 344 29.25 -11.16 -18.75
C LYS A 344 28.82 -9.99 -19.64
N SER A 345 29.42 -8.82 -19.48
CA SER A 345 29.11 -7.61 -20.27
C SER A 345 29.30 -7.78 -21.78
N LYS A 346 30.13 -8.76 -22.19
CA LYS A 346 30.38 -9.12 -23.59
C LYS A 346 29.45 -10.24 -24.09
N SER A 347 28.66 -10.86 -23.22
CA SER A 347 27.65 -11.83 -23.65
C SER A 347 26.57 -11.07 -24.46
N GLY A 348 26.10 -11.69 -25.55
CA GLY A 348 25.13 -11.08 -26.46
C GLY A 348 23.85 -10.56 -25.82
N ALA A 349 22.94 -10.01 -26.62
CA ALA A 349 21.64 -9.56 -26.13
C ALA A 349 20.94 -10.68 -25.35
N PRO A 350 20.17 -10.34 -24.29
CA PRO A 350 19.39 -11.32 -23.53
C PRO A 350 18.52 -12.13 -24.49
N THR A 351 18.46 -13.44 -24.28
CA THR A 351 17.58 -14.31 -25.07
C THR A 351 16.14 -13.82 -24.94
N ALA A 352 15.49 -13.54 -26.07
CA ALA A 352 14.11 -13.09 -26.10
C ALA A 352 13.21 -14.07 -25.33
N ILE A 353 12.60 -13.62 -24.25
CA ILE A 353 11.69 -14.45 -23.46
C ILE A 353 10.34 -14.42 -24.16
N THR A 354 9.95 -15.56 -24.71
CA THR A 354 8.67 -15.68 -25.42
C THR A 354 7.53 -15.23 -24.52
N GLN A 355 6.72 -14.28 -24.99
CA GLN A 355 5.63 -13.63 -24.22
C GLN A 355 4.50 -14.60 -23.81
N GLN A 356 4.54 -15.86 -24.21
CA GLN A 356 3.50 -16.85 -23.93
C GLN A 356 3.22 -17.06 -22.43
N THR A 357 4.15 -16.70 -21.55
CA THR A 357 3.98 -16.81 -20.10
C THR A 357 3.59 -15.50 -19.41
N MET A 358 3.50 -14.39 -20.15
CA MET A 358 3.05 -13.09 -19.63
C MET A 358 1.52 -12.88 -19.73
N ARG A 359 0.71 -13.90 -19.84
CA ARG A 359 -0.70 -13.75 -19.47
C ARG A 359 -0.75 -13.56 -17.95
N VAL A 360 -0.37 -12.36 -17.54
CA VAL A 360 -0.81 -11.79 -16.27
C VAL A 360 -2.33 -11.82 -16.37
N GLY A 361 -2.95 -12.75 -15.69
CA GLY A 361 -4.39 -12.72 -15.50
C GLY A 361 -4.75 -11.32 -14.98
N PRO A 362 -5.92 -10.78 -15.26
CA PRO A 362 -6.29 -9.44 -14.86
C PRO A 362 -5.91 -9.28 -13.40
N ASN A 363 -5.11 -8.27 -13.13
CA ASN A 363 -4.52 -7.93 -11.82
C ASN A 363 -5.54 -8.19 -10.69
N ARG A 364 -5.53 -9.37 -10.09
CA ARG A 364 -6.38 -9.68 -8.93
C ARG A 364 -6.05 -8.82 -7.73
N PHE A 365 -4.88 -8.17 -7.75
CA PHE A 365 -4.42 -7.30 -6.67
C PHE A 365 -4.81 -5.83 -6.83
N MET A 366 -5.24 -5.39 -8.01
CA MET A 366 -5.61 -3.99 -8.25
C MET A 366 -7.09 -3.78 -8.54
N GLY A 367 -7.89 -4.81 -8.50
CA GLY A 367 -9.32 -4.72 -8.71
C GLY A 367 -9.93 -6.05 -8.31
N GLY A 368 -10.38 -6.14 -7.08
CA GLY A 368 -11.43 -7.08 -6.71
C GLY A 368 -12.65 -6.75 -7.58
N GLY A 369 -12.61 -7.17 -8.84
CA GLY A 369 -13.80 -7.29 -9.62
C GLY A 369 -14.70 -8.23 -8.84
N VAL A 370 -15.67 -7.66 -8.14
CA VAL A 370 -16.83 -8.40 -7.66
C VAL A 370 -17.32 -9.15 -8.91
N GLN A 371 -16.98 -10.45 -8.99
CA GLN A 371 -17.73 -11.31 -9.87
C GLN A 371 -19.17 -11.11 -9.42
N ARG A 372 -19.95 -10.39 -10.21
CA ARG A 372 -21.40 -10.42 -10.09
C ARG A 372 -21.75 -11.89 -10.20
N ARG A 373 -22.02 -12.52 -9.04
CA ARG A 373 -22.76 -13.77 -9.02
C ARG A 373 -24.00 -13.44 -9.83
N GLN A 374 -24.21 -14.16 -10.91
CA GLN A 374 -25.48 -14.10 -11.61
C GLN A 374 -26.56 -14.29 -10.53
N PRO A 375 -27.60 -13.48 -10.54
CA PRO A 375 -28.69 -13.70 -9.61
C PRO A 375 -29.17 -15.15 -9.78
N PRO A 376 -29.49 -15.85 -8.70
CA PRO A 376 -30.02 -17.20 -8.80
C PRO A 376 -31.22 -17.17 -9.74
N PRO A 377 -31.46 -18.22 -10.52
CA PRO A 377 -32.62 -18.30 -11.38
C PRO A 377 -33.88 -18.09 -10.56
N PRO A 378 -34.91 -17.41 -11.10
CA PRO A 378 -36.13 -17.13 -10.34
C PRO A 378 -36.73 -18.45 -9.85
N VAL A 379 -37.00 -18.53 -8.55
CA VAL A 379 -37.70 -19.64 -7.93
C VAL A 379 -39.09 -19.73 -8.60
N PRO A 380 -39.59 -20.91 -9.05
CA PRO A 380 -40.92 -21.02 -9.60
C PRO A 380 -41.96 -20.55 -8.58
N VAL A 381 -42.74 -19.57 -8.97
CA VAL A 381 -43.85 -19.07 -8.15
C VAL A 381 -44.91 -20.14 -8.17
N ALA A 382 -45.23 -20.72 -7.03
CA ALA A 382 -46.37 -21.59 -6.85
C ALA A 382 -47.68 -20.83 -7.16
N PRO A 383 -48.70 -21.47 -7.79
CA PRO A 383 -49.93 -20.80 -8.16
C PRO A 383 -50.64 -20.27 -6.90
N GLN A 384 -50.94 -18.98 -6.91
CA GLN A 384 -51.76 -18.31 -5.87
C GLN A 384 -53.17 -18.92 -5.86
N ALA A 385 -53.55 -19.45 -4.70
CA ALA A 385 -54.92 -19.81 -4.43
C ALA A 385 -55.79 -18.55 -4.41
N GLN A 386 -56.88 -18.58 -5.22
CA GLN A 386 -57.89 -17.51 -5.26
C GLN A 386 -58.66 -17.42 -3.94
N GLY A 387 -58.77 -16.23 -3.43
CA GLY A 387 -59.95 -15.68 -2.82
C GLY A 387 -60.26 -16.01 -1.38
N VAL A 388 -59.93 -15.12 -0.47
CA VAL A 388 -60.87 -14.75 0.60
C VAL A 388 -60.69 -13.24 0.84
N ARG A 389 -61.77 -12.43 0.67
CA ARG A 389 -61.81 -11.00 1.01
C ARG A 389 -61.75 -10.84 2.53
N PRO A 390 -60.92 -9.97 3.06
CA PRO A 390 -60.98 -9.63 4.49
C PRO A 390 -62.11 -8.65 4.76
N THR A 391 -62.92 -8.95 5.78
CA THR A 391 -63.91 -8.06 6.40
C THR A 391 -63.21 -6.92 7.17
N PRO A 392 -63.76 -5.71 7.15
CA PRO A 392 -63.17 -4.56 7.86
C PRO A 392 -63.28 -4.71 9.38
N PRO A 393 -62.32 -4.23 10.17
CA PRO A 393 -62.37 -4.27 11.62
C PRO A 393 -63.33 -3.25 12.15
N SER A 394 -64.19 -3.68 13.10
CA SER A 394 -65.13 -2.87 13.87
C SER A 394 -64.41 -1.88 14.79
N GLN A 395 -64.83 -0.64 14.77
CA GLN A 395 -64.37 0.44 15.66
C GLN A 395 -64.75 0.18 17.14
N PRO A 396 -63.88 0.42 18.11
CA PRO A 396 -64.27 0.42 19.51
C PRO A 396 -64.99 1.72 19.89
N ARG A 397 -66.13 1.55 20.53
CA ARG A 397 -66.91 2.63 21.12
C ARG A 397 -66.17 3.24 22.32
N LEU A 398 -66.03 4.57 22.29
CA LEU A 398 -65.63 5.36 23.46
C LEU A 398 -66.75 5.35 24.48
N GLY A 399 -66.53 4.73 25.65
CA GLY A 399 -67.38 4.86 26.84
C GLY A 399 -66.92 6.03 27.71
N PHE A 400 -67.72 7.07 27.81
CA PHE A 400 -67.56 8.09 28.84
C PHE A 400 -67.95 7.54 30.20
N HIS A 401 -67.08 7.59 31.18
CA HIS A 401 -67.44 7.58 32.59
C HIS A 401 -66.74 8.74 33.29
N GLY A 402 -67.66 9.69 33.65
CA GLY A 402 -67.35 10.78 34.56
C GLY A 402 -67.22 10.25 35.99
N GLY A 403 -66.30 10.77 36.73
CA GLY A 403 -66.17 10.56 38.17
C GLY A 403 -65.48 11.75 38.82
N ARG A 404 -66.24 12.40 39.62
CA ARG A 404 -65.99 13.65 40.35
C ARG A 404 -65.08 13.46 41.58
N PHE A 405 -64.44 14.57 41.93
CA PHE A 405 -64.11 15.10 43.28
C PHE A 405 -63.00 14.45 44.13
N GLY A 406 -62.19 15.36 44.67
CA GLY A 406 -61.46 15.21 45.90
C GLY A 406 -60.30 16.19 46.07
N ALA A 407 -60.58 17.45 46.40
CA ALA A 407 -59.62 18.37 46.98
C ALA A 407 -59.39 18.03 48.46
N LYS A 408 -58.17 18.09 48.94
CA LYS A 408 -57.67 18.55 50.23
C LYS A 408 -56.25 18.27 50.47
N LYS A 409 -55.51 19.17 50.72
CA LYS A 409 -54.70 20.06 51.51
C LYS A 409 -53.28 20.08 51.04
#